data_16f95ee18ac0c77def3e07a8959bccff
#
_entry.id   16f95ee18ac0c77def3e07a8959bccff
#
_cell.length_a   1.000
_cell.length_b   1.000
_cell.length_c   1.000
_cell.angle_alpha   90.00
_cell.angle_beta   90.00
_cell.angle_gamma   90.00
#
_symmetry.space_group_name_H-M   'P 1'
#
loop_
_entity.id
_entity.type
_entity.pdbx_description
1 polymer ?
#
loop_
_entity_poly.entity_id
_entity_poly.type
_entity_poly.pdbx_seq_one_letter_code
_entity_poly.pdbx_strand_id
1 'polypeptide(L)'
;MLFRSLITGASRGIGKAVATRIASHGGNLVLAARTQGPLDELVHHLKDKYGVDAISVPTDVSKLVDLQNLVQKAKAYFKKIDILINVAGVSSQHLFHLQPIEDFEMLVNTNYLGYVRLIRLVVPDMVERKSGHLINVVSGSTLCDPIPRTFLAYSSLKMGLRAFLKGLFWEMREHNIKVTSLLPGLVASDLTDHLKDVAQEQRDRLMDPVAVADMVSFALSVPANACPLELAVINQLTTWTKPVIDYKQTQAK
;
A
#
# COMPACT_ATOMS: atom_id res chain seq x y z
N MET A 1 18.66 -12.04 10.11
CA MET A 1 19.21 -11.03 9.16
C MET A 1 18.28 -9.82 9.25
N LEU A 2 18.82 -8.64 9.62
CA LEU A 2 18.01 -7.42 9.77
C LEU A 2 17.68 -6.85 8.39
N PHE A 3 16.41 -6.96 7.96
CA PHE A 3 15.93 -6.37 6.71
C PHE A 3 15.82 -4.85 6.83
N ARG A 4 16.07 -4.16 5.72
CA ARG A 4 15.88 -2.71 5.56
C ARG A 4 14.67 -2.51 4.67
N SER A 5 13.57 -2.08 5.27
CA SER A 5 12.28 -1.96 4.60
C SER A 5 11.95 -0.51 4.32
N LEU A 6 11.62 -0.18 3.07
CA LEU A 6 11.06 1.11 2.68
C LEU A 6 9.55 0.98 2.57
N ILE A 7 8.81 1.81 3.32
CA ILE A 7 7.36 1.76 3.42
C ILE A 7 6.77 3.12 3.03
N THR A 8 5.91 3.15 2.02
CA THR A 8 5.15 4.35 1.64
C THR A 8 3.80 4.39 2.37
N GLY A 9 3.24 5.60 2.60
CA GLY A 9 1.98 5.76 3.34
C GLY A 9 2.11 5.37 4.82
N ALA A 10 3.31 5.49 5.40
CA ALA A 10 3.64 4.93 6.71
C ALA A 10 3.06 5.71 7.92
N SER A 11 2.59 6.94 7.75
CA SER A 11 2.20 7.81 8.88
C SER A 11 0.95 7.34 9.64
N ARG A 12 0.09 6.51 9.03
CA ARG A 12 -1.19 6.06 9.61
C ARG A 12 -1.71 4.77 8.97
N GLY A 13 -2.84 4.26 9.48
CA GLY A 13 -3.57 3.12 8.92
C GLY A 13 -2.69 1.90 8.65
N ILE A 14 -2.83 1.33 7.46
CA ILE A 14 -2.10 0.13 7.02
C ILE A 14 -0.58 0.32 7.11
N GLY A 15 -0.07 1.46 6.60
CA GLY A 15 1.38 1.71 6.58
C GLY A 15 1.99 1.76 7.98
N LYS A 16 1.32 2.41 8.94
CA LYS A 16 1.74 2.45 10.35
C LYS A 16 1.71 1.05 10.97
N ALA A 17 0.65 0.27 10.74
CA ALA A 17 0.54 -1.10 11.25
C ALA A 17 1.65 -2.00 10.70
N VAL A 18 1.93 -1.92 9.39
CA VAL A 18 3.02 -2.64 8.74
C VAL A 18 4.39 -2.22 9.30
N ALA A 19 4.65 -0.91 9.45
CA ALA A 19 5.90 -0.40 10.03
C ALA A 19 6.11 -0.93 11.46
N THR A 20 5.06 -0.89 12.28
CA THR A 20 5.10 -1.40 13.66
C THR A 20 5.38 -2.91 13.69
N ARG A 21 4.74 -3.69 12.80
CA ARG A 21 4.95 -5.13 12.71
C ARG A 21 6.38 -5.47 12.29
N ILE A 22 6.95 -4.79 11.31
CA ILE A 22 8.33 -5.01 10.88
C ILE A 22 9.32 -4.63 11.98
N ALA A 23 9.11 -3.50 12.66
CA ALA A 23 9.93 -3.09 13.80
C ALA A 23 9.89 -4.14 14.94
N SER A 24 8.72 -4.70 15.25
CA SER A 24 8.58 -5.74 16.31
C SER A 24 9.34 -7.03 16.00
N HIS A 25 9.71 -7.26 14.74
CA HIS A 25 10.59 -8.35 14.31
C HIS A 25 12.05 -7.90 14.10
N GLY A 26 12.42 -6.71 14.58
CA GLY A 26 13.80 -6.19 14.50
C GLY A 26 14.18 -5.62 13.14
N GLY A 27 13.24 -5.40 12.23
CA GLY A 27 13.53 -4.83 10.89
C GLY A 27 13.78 -3.32 10.94
N ASN A 28 14.78 -2.84 10.22
CA ASN A 28 15.10 -1.41 10.07
C ASN A 28 14.19 -0.77 8.99
N LEU A 29 13.92 0.55 9.12
CA LEU A 29 12.82 1.19 8.41
C LEU A 29 13.19 2.53 7.77
N VAL A 30 12.75 2.72 6.51
CA VAL A 30 12.57 4.03 5.89
C VAL A 30 11.06 4.26 5.78
N LEU A 31 10.55 5.26 6.49
CA LEU A 31 9.12 5.57 6.53
C LEU A 31 8.85 6.80 5.67
N ALA A 32 7.95 6.66 4.69
CA ALA A 32 7.62 7.72 3.76
C ALA A 32 6.11 8.05 3.78
N ALA A 33 5.79 9.32 3.90
CA ALA A 33 4.45 9.90 3.75
C ALA A 33 4.57 11.41 3.53
N ARG A 34 3.47 12.09 3.20
CA ARG A 34 3.50 13.53 2.89
C ARG A 34 3.82 14.42 4.10
N THR A 35 3.39 14.04 5.30
CA THR A 35 3.48 14.88 6.50
C THR A 35 4.61 14.41 7.41
N GLN A 36 5.55 15.30 7.72
CA GLN A 36 6.76 15.00 8.50
C GLN A 36 6.45 14.64 9.95
N GLY A 37 5.68 15.47 10.67
CA GLY A 37 5.46 15.30 12.12
C GLY A 37 5.00 13.88 12.52
N PRO A 38 3.89 13.35 11.96
CA PRO A 38 3.46 11.98 12.27
C PRO A 38 4.46 10.88 11.91
N LEU A 39 5.35 11.13 10.91
CA LEU A 39 6.43 10.19 10.59
C LEU A 39 7.51 10.22 11.67
N ASP A 40 7.90 11.40 12.14
CA ASP A 40 8.92 11.55 13.18
C ASP A 40 8.47 10.95 14.50
N GLU A 41 7.23 11.19 14.89
CA GLU A 41 6.61 10.56 16.07
C GLU A 41 6.65 9.03 15.96
N LEU A 42 6.31 8.48 14.79
CA LEU A 42 6.37 7.05 14.58
C LEU A 42 7.80 6.52 14.64
N VAL A 43 8.76 7.21 14.01
CA VAL A 43 10.20 6.83 14.07
C VAL A 43 10.69 6.78 15.51
N HIS A 44 10.41 7.81 16.32
CA HIS A 44 10.79 7.83 17.74
C HIS A 44 10.18 6.66 18.49
N HIS A 45 8.86 6.47 18.35
CA HIS A 45 8.15 5.36 18.99
C HIS A 45 8.75 3.99 18.65
N LEU A 46 9.07 3.75 17.37
CA LEU A 46 9.62 2.47 16.94
C LEU A 46 11.04 2.22 17.43
N LYS A 47 11.87 3.27 17.43
CA LYS A 47 13.23 3.21 18.00
C LYS A 47 13.20 2.89 19.49
N ASP A 48 12.39 3.63 20.25
CA ASP A 48 12.32 3.50 21.71
C ASP A 48 11.75 2.13 22.12
N LYS A 49 10.70 1.68 21.42
CA LYS A 49 10.01 0.46 21.81
C LYS A 49 10.69 -0.83 21.35
N TYR A 50 11.31 -0.82 20.16
CA TYR A 50 11.82 -2.03 19.52
C TYR A 50 13.34 -2.03 19.31
N GLY A 51 14.02 -0.93 19.58
CA GLY A 51 15.48 -0.82 19.41
C GLY A 51 15.94 -0.89 17.95
N VAL A 52 15.04 -0.66 16.99
CA VAL A 52 15.37 -0.71 15.56
C VAL A 52 15.88 0.63 15.07
N ASP A 53 16.60 0.62 13.95
CA ASP A 53 16.99 1.85 13.27
C ASP A 53 15.92 2.26 12.24
N ALA A 54 15.51 3.52 12.27
CA ALA A 54 14.48 4.05 11.42
C ALA A 54 14.72 5.52 11.05
N ILE A 55 14.34 5.89 9.82
CA ILE A 55 14.31 7.28 9.36
C ILE A 55 12.97 7.63 8.73
N SER A 56 12.59 8.89 8.82
CA SER A 56 11.45 9.50 8.15
C SER A 56 11.88 10.28 6.92
N VAL A 57 11.13 10.17 5.82
CA VAL A 57 11.36 10.93 4.60
C VAL A 57 10.03 11.46 4.08
N PRO A 58 9.77 12.78 4.17
CA PRO A 58 8.58 13.39 3.57
C PRO A 58 8.56 13.11 2.07
N THR A 59 7.45 12.55 1.58
CA THR A 59 7.36 12.08 0.20
C THR A 59 5.92 12.13 -0.29
N ASP A 60 5.69 12.81 -1.39
CA ASP A 60 4.49 12.67 -2.19
C ASP A 60 4.77 11.66 -3.33
N VAL A 61 4.17 10.48 -3.23
CA VAL A 61 4.42 9.39 -4.19
C VAL A 61 3.93 9.71 -5.61
N SER A 62 3.09 10.72 -5.80
CA SER A 62 2.66 11.20 -7.11
C SER A 62 3.77 11.96 -7.86
N LYS A 63 4.80 12.44 -7.13
CA LYS A 63 5.89 13.26 -7.65
C LYS A 63 7.17 12.45 -7.84
N LEU A 64 7.65 12.35 -9.07
CA LEU A 64 8.87 11.60 -9.37
C LEU A 64 10.10 12.11 -8.61
N VAL A 65 10.23 13.42 -8.45
CA VAL A 65 11.35 14.04 -7.73
C VAL A 65 11.39 13.62 -6.26
N ASP A 66 10.22 13.52 -5.62
CA ASP A 66 10.12 13.08 -4.22
C ASP A 66 10.51 11.60 -4.09
N LEU A 67 10.10 10.76 -5.05
CA LEU A 67 10.48 9.34 -5.08
C LEU A 67 12.00 9.16 -5.28
N GLN A 68 12.61 9.97 -6.14
CA GLN A 68 14.08 9.96 -6.34
C GLN A 68 14.82 10.36 -5.04
N ASN A 69 14.37 11.44 -4.40
CA ASN A 69 14.92 11.87 -3.09
C ASN A 69 14.73 10.79 -2.01
N LEU A 70 13.57 10.13 -1.96
CA LEU A 70 13.29 9.04 -1.03
C LEU A 70 14.30 7.90 -1.18
N VAL A 71 14.49 7.41 -2.41
CA VAL A 71 15.43 6.30 -2.69
C VAL A 71 16.87 6.72 -2.40
N GLN A 72 17.26 7.94 -2.76
CA GLN A 72 18.58 8.48 -2.48
C GLN A 72 18.87 8.52 -0.97
N LYS A 73 17.95 9.07 -0.16
CA LYS A 73 18.08 9.14 1.30
C LYS A 73 18.10 7.74 1.93
N ALA A 74 17.23 6.83 1.48
CA ALA A 74 17.22 5.45 1.95
C ALA A 74 18.58 4.74 1.71
N LYS A 75 19.16 4.92 0.52
CA LYS A 75 20.45 4.34 0.14
C LYS A 75 21.62 5.03 0.85
N ALA A 76 21.57 6.32 1.04
CA ALA A 76 22.60 7.06 1.80
C ALA A 76 22.68 6.54 3.24
N TYR A 77 21.54 6.28 3.87
CA TYR A 77 21.45 5.85 5.25
C TYR A 77 21.74 4.35 5.44
N PHE A 78 21.03 3.49 4.71
CA PHE A 78 21.11 2.04 4.90
C PHE A 78 21.96 1.29 3.86
N LYS A 79 22.49 1.98 2.85
CA LYS A 79 23.25 1.45 1.70
C LYS A 79 22.42 0.64 0.72
N LYS A 80 21.35 -0.03 1.16
CA LYS A 80 20.45 -0.82 0.31
C LYS A 80 19.02 -0.85 0.86
N ILE A 81 18.08 -1.21 0.00
CA ILE A 81 16.68 -1.47 0.33
C ILE A 81 16.43 -2.95 0.08
N ASP A 82 16.20 -3.75 1.13
CA ASP A 82 15.95 -5.19 1.01
C ASP A 82 14.49 -5.47 0.64
N ILE A 83 13.56 -4.67 1.18
CA ILE A 83 12.12 -4.82 0.98
C ILE A 83 11.53 -3.46 0.63
N LEU A 84 10.75 -3.41 -0.45
CA LEU A 84 9.90 -2.26 -0.78
C LEU A 84 8.45 -2.62 -0.49
N ILE A 85 7.76 -1.83 0.35
CA ILE A 85 6.35 -2.01 0.67
C ILE A 85 5.58 -0.77 0.24
N ASN A 86 4.90 -0.88 -0.89
CA ASN A 86 4.04 0.16 -1.44
C ASN A 86 2.66 0.08 -0.79
N VAL A 87 2.34 1.06 0.07
CA VAL A 87 1.04 1.16 0.77
C VAL A 87 0.30 2.44 0.40
N ALA A 88 1.02 3.53 0.11
CA ALA A 88 0.42 4.83 -0.18
C ALA A 88 -0.67 4.73 -1.26
N GLY A 89 -1.83 5.28 -0.98
CA GLY A 89 -2.95 5.28 -1.93
C GLY A 89 -4.00 6.32 -1.55
N VAL A 90 -4.84 6.64 -2.51
CA VAL A 90 -6.00 7.53 -2.37
C VAL A 90 -7.22 6.88 -2.99
N SER A 91 -8.41 7.29 -2.57
CA SER A 91 -9.68 6.86 -3.13
C SER A 91 -10.50 8.07 -3.54
N SER A 92 -11.28 7.92 -4.59
CA SER A 92 -12.31 8.84 -5.03
C SER A 92 -13.50 8.00 -5.52
N GLN A 93 -14.70 8.38 -5.12
CA GLN A 93 -15.92 7.61 -5.39
C GLN A 93 -16.91 8.47 -6.15
N HIS A 94 -16.91 8.32 -7.45
CA HIS A 94 -17.81 9.02 -8.35
C HIS A 94 -18.40 8.07 -9.40
N LEU A 95 -19.60 8.38 -9.89
CA LEU A 95 -19.99 7.88 -11.20
C LEU A 95 -19.06 8.51 -12.24
N PHE A 96 -18.60 7.73 -13.19
CA PHE A 96 -17.54 8.15 -14.11
C PHE A 96 -17.84 9.47 -14.84
N HIS A 97 -19.10 9.67 -15.29
CA HIS A 97 -19.51 10.89 -15.97
C HIS A 97 -19.62 12.14 -15.07
N LEU A 98 -19.51 11.97 -13.74
CA LEU A 98 -19.51 13.05 -12.73
C LEU A 98 -18.15 13.19 -12.04
N GLN A 99 -17.20 12.35 -12.39
CA GLN A 99 -15.88 12.38 -11.75
C GLN A 99 -15.07 13.57 -12.25
N PRO A 100 -14.59 14.48 -11.35
CA PRO A 100 -13.64 15.52 -11.74
C PRO A 100 -12.39 14.89 -12.36
N ILE A 101 -11.87 15.51 -13.42
CA ILE A 101 -10.69 14.98 -14.11
C ILE A 101 -9.45 15.01 -13.21
N GLU A 102 -9.35 15.99 -12.33
CA GLU A 102 -8.27 16.15 -11.35
C GLU A 102 -8.25 14.99 -10.36
N ASP A 103 -9.43 14.50 -9.93
CA ASP A 103 -9.56 13.33 -9.06
C ASP A 103 -9.09 12.06 -9.78
N PHE A 104 -9.44 11.92 -11.06
CA PHE A 104 -8.98 10.79 -11.86
C PHE A 104 -7.45 10.82 -12.03
N GLU A 105 -6.88 11.98 -12.36
CA GLU A 105 -5.43 12.15 -12.48
C GLU A 105 -4.70 11.91 -11.15
N MET A 106 -5.28 12.37 -10.03
CA MET A 106 -4.77 12.07 -8.69
C MET A 106 -4.72 10.56 -8.43
N LEU A 107 -5.79 9.83 -8.79
CA LEU A 107 -5.83 8.37 -8.67
C LEU A 107 -4.74 7.71 -9.52
N VAL A 108 -4.59 8.12 -10.79
CA VAL A 108 -3.55 7.60 -11.71
C VAL A 108 -2.16 7.83 -11.14
N ASN A 109 -1.87 9.07 -10.77
CA ASN A 109 -0.54 9.47 -10.31
C ASN A 109 -0.15 8.79 -9.00
N THR A 110 -1.09 8.62 -8.07
CA THR A 110 -0.82 8.03 -6.75
C THR A 110 -0.89 6.51 -6.78
N ASN A 111 -2.00 5.93 -7.27
CA ASN A 111 -2.26 4.48 -7.12
C ASN A 111 -1.60 3.61 -8.19
N TYR A 112 -1.17 4.19 -9.30
CA TYR A 112 -0.52 3.44 -10.38
C TYR A 112 0.91 3.95 -10.64
N LEU A 113 1.06 5.19 -11.13
CA LEU A 113 2.37 5.73 -11.49
C LEU A 113 3.33 5.82 -10.30
N GLY A 114 2.83 6.17 -9.10
CA GLY A 114 3.64 6.20 -7.87
C GLY A 114 4.28 4.86 -7.57
N TYR A 115 3.51 3.77 -7.67
CA TYR A 115 4.00 2.41 -7.48
C TYR A 115 5.03 2.01 -8.54
N VAL A 116 4.67 2.16 -9.81
CA VAL A 116 5.53 1.77 -10.93
C VAL A 116 6.85 2.54 -10.93
N ARG A 117 6.81 3.85 -10.71
CA ARG A 117 8.00 4.71 -10.63
C ARG A 117 8.91 4.30 -9.47
N LEU A 118 8.37 4.08 -8.27
CA LEU A 118 9.18 3.70 -7.11
C LEU A 118 9.79 2.30 -7.29
N ILE A 119 9.03 1.34 -7.81
CA ILE A 119 9.54 0.01 -8.17
C ILE A 119 10.71 0.17 -9.17
N ARG A 120 10.54 0.97 -10.22
CA ARG A 120 11.58 1.18 -11.23
C ARG A 120 12.86 1.80 -10.66
N LEU A 121 12.75 2.65 -9.62
CA LEU A 121 13.90 3.26 -8.94
C LEU A 121 14.65 2.29 -8.02
N VAL A 122 13.96 1.29 -7.47
CA VAL A 122 14.52 0.35 -6.48
C VAL A 122 15.04 -0.94 -7.12
N VAL A 123 14.37 -1.43 -8.15
CA VAL A 123 14.65 -2.74 -8.79
C VAL A 123 16.08 -2.89 -9.32
N PRO A 124 16.74 -1.90 -9.95
CA PRO A 124 18.10 -2.08 -10.50
C PRO A 124 19.11 -2.58 -9.47
N ASP A 125 19.09 -2.01 -8.25
CA ASP A 125 19.98 -2.45 -7.17
C ASP A 125 19.62 -3.86 -6.65
N MET A 126 18.33 -4.22 -6.67
CA MET A 126 17.88 -5.56 -6.30
C MET A 126 18.33 -6.59 -7.33
N VAL A 127 18.28 -6.26 -8.62
CA VAL A 127 18.76 -7.12 -9.73
C VAL A 127 20.25 -7.35 -9.62
N GLU A 128 21.05 -6.28 -9.41
CA GLU A 128 22.50 -6.38 -9.27
C GLU A 128 22.92 -7.36 -8.16
N ARG A 129 22.27 -7.27 -7.00
CA ARG A 129 22.59 -8.14 -5.85
C ARG A 129 21.80 -9.46 -5.82
N LYS A 130 20.93 -9.71 -6.81
CA LYS A 130 20.07 -10.92 -6.93
C LYS A 130 19.26 -11.19 -5.65
N SER A 131 18.71 -10.15 -5.06
CA SER A 131 17.96 -10.25 -3.79
C SER A 131 17.04 -9.06 -3.58
N GLY A 132 15.78 -9.31 -3.25
CA GLY A 132 14.80 -8.29 -2.93
C GLY A 132 13.39 -8.84 -2.79
N HIS A 133 12.50 -8.04 -2.17
CA HIS A 133 11.07 -8.35 -2.11
C HIS A 133 10.26 -7.07 -2.33
N LEU A 134 9.40 -7.09 -3.33
CA LEU A 134 8.44 -6.03 -3.66
C LEU A 134 7.06 -6.43 -3.15
N ILE A 135 6.55 -5.78 -2.12
CA ILE A 135 5.21 -6.03 -1.55
C ILE A 135 4.33 -4.82 -1.87
N ASN A 136 3.16 -5.05 -2.44
CA ASN A 136 2.33 -3.97 -2.96
C ASN A 136 0.88 -4.13 -2.50
N VAL A 137 0.33 -3.10 -1.84
CA VAL A 137 -1.08 -3.05 -1.45
C VAL A 137 -1.92 -2.66 -2.67
N VAL A 138 -2.62 -3.64 -3.20
CA VAL A 138 -3.54 -3.47 -4.32
C VAL A 138 -4.93 -3.14 -3.79
N SER A 139 -5.88 -4.06 -3.88
CA SER A 139 -7.24 -3.94 -3.30
C SER A 139 -8.04 -5.21 -3.54
N GLY A 140 -8.89 -5.57 -2.59
CA GLY A 140 -9.93 -6.59 -2.74
C GLY A 140 -10.99 -6.23 -3.80
N SER A 141 -11.14 -4.93 -4.15
CA SER A 141 -12.04 -4.50 -5.23
C SER A 141 -11.67 -5.10 -6.60
N THR A 142 -10.43 -5.56 -6.76
CA THR A 142 -9.97 -6.27 -7.98
C THR A 142 -10.47 -7.71 -8.08
N LEU A 143 -11.20 -8.19 -7.08
CA LEU A 143 -11.86 -9.50 -7.07
C LEU A 143 -13.37 -9.39 -7.35
N CYS A 144 -13.90 -8.16 -7.44
CA CYS A 144 -15.32 -7.93 -7.66
C CYS A 144 -15.67 -8.01 -9.16
N ASP A 145 -16.72 -8.76 -9.47
CA ASP A 145 -17.35 -8.80 -10.78
C ASP A 145 -18.88 -8.80 -10.59
N PRO A 146 -19.62 -7.76 -11.02
CA PRO A 146 -19.10 -6.51 -11.60
C PRO A 146 -18.38 -5.60 -10.59
N ILE A 147 -17.58 -4.67 -11.11
CA ILE A 147 -16.97 -3.60 -10.30
C ILE A 147 -18.07 -2.75 -9.65
N PRO A 148 -17.97 -2.41 -8.36
CA PRO A 148 -18.92 -1.52 -7.71
C PRO A 148 -19.00 -0.15 -8.42
N ARG A 149 -20.20 0.36 -8.66
CA ARG A 149 -20.49 1.50 -9.56
C ARG A 149 -19.61 2.73 -9.34
N THR A 150 -19.39 3.16 -8.10
CA THR A 150 -18.61 4.38 -7.80
C THR A 150 -17.12 4.15 -7.71
N PHE A 151 -16.67 2.91 -7.81
CA PHE A 151 -15.26 2.51 -7.73
C PHE A 151 -14.61 2.23 -9.09
N LEU A 152 -15.27 2.58 -10.20
CA LEU A 152 -14.77 2.21 -11.53
C LEU A 152 -13.32 2.68 -11.75
N ALA A 153 -13.04 3.96 -11.58
CA ALA A 153 -11.70 4.52 -11.79
C ALA A 153 -10.66 3.91 -10.84
N TYR A 154 -10.98 3.84 -9.55
CA TYR A 154 -10.10 3.25 -8.55
C TYR A 154 -9.79 1.77 -8.85
N SER A 155 -10.84 0.96 -9.06
CA SER A 155 -10.68 -0.48 -9.23
C SER A 155 -9.98 -0.83 -10.55
N SER A 156 -10.26 -0.10 -11.63
CA SER A 156 -9.57 -0.31 -12.92
C SER A 156 -8.07 -0.04 -12.82
N LEU A 157 -7.66 1.02 -12.11
CA LEU A 157 -6.25 1.31 -11.86
C LEU A 157 -5.58 0.24 -10.98
N LYS A 158 -6.28 -0.23 -9.94
CA LYS A 158 -5.79 -1.33 -9.10
C LYS A 158 -5.75 -2.67 -9.86
N MET A 159 -6.68 -2.93 -10.78
CA MET A 159 -6.60 -4.08 -11.70
C MET A 159 -5.40 -3.97 -12.64
N GLY A 160 -5.16 -2.80 -13.23
CA GLY A 160 -3.98 -2.53 -14.05
C GLY A 160 -2.67 -2.74 -13.28
N LEU A 161 -2.60 -2.23 -12.03
CA LEU A 161 -1.46 -2.46 -11.14
C LEU A 161 -1.28 -3.96 -10.84
N ARG A 162 -2.36 -4.68 -10.52
CA ARG A 162 -2.33 -6.13 -10.27
C ARG A 162 -1.79 -6.90 -11.48
N ALA A 163 -2.22 -6.54 -12.69
CA ALA A 163 -1.72 -7.14 -13.91
C ALA A 163 -0.22 -6.84 -14.13
N PHE A 164 0.20 -5.58 -13.93
CA PHE A 164 1.61 -5.17 -13.99
C PHE A 164 2.48 -5.98 -13.01
N LEU A 165 2.05 -6.12 -11.75
CA LEU A 165 2.81 -6.85 -10.73
C LEU A 165 2.94 -8.36 -11.04
N LYS A 166 1.91 -8.97 -11.64
CA LYS A 166 1.99 -10.35 -12.15
C LYS A 166 3.03 -10.50 -13.25
N GLY A 167 3.05 -9.59 -14.23
CA GLY A 167 4.08 -9.55 -15.27
C GLY A 167 5.47 -9.34 -14.68
N LEU A 168 5.60 -8.37 -13.77
CA LEU A 168 6.87 -8.06 -13.12
C LEU A 168 7.45 -9.25 -12.34
N PHE A 169 6.62 -10.10 -11.72
CA PHE A 169 7.10 -11.31 -11.07
C PHE A 169 7.87 -12.21 -12.03
N TRP A 170 7.35 -12.41 -13.25
CA TRP A 170 8.00 -13.29 -14.24
C TRP A 170 9.36 -12.75 -14.71
N GLU A 171 9.50 -11.43 -14.81
CA GLU A 171 10.78 -10.80 -15.13
C GLU A 171 11.76 -10.87 -13.95
N MET A 172 11.28 -10.66 -12.73
CA MET A 172 12.12 -10.51 -11.55
C MET A 172 12.54 -11.84 -10.89
N ARG A 173 11.80 -12.93 -11.13
CA ARG A 173 12.11 -14.25 -10.53
C ARG A 173 13.49 -14.78 -10.90
N GLU A 174 13.95 -14.51 -12.12
CA GLU A 174 15.28 -14.93 -12.58
C GLU A 174 16.42 -14.20 -11.86
N HIS A 175 16.09 -13.07 -11.25
CA HIS A 175 17.00 -12.29 -10.40
C HIS A 175 16.82 -12.57 -8.90
N ASN A 176 16.08 -13.64 -8.54
CA ASN A 176 15.77 -13.98 -7.15
C ASN A 176 15.07 -12.84 -6.38
N ILE A 177 14.21 -12.08 -7.06
CA ILE A 177 13.40 -11.01 -6.49
C ILE A 177 11.96 -11.48 -6.41
N LYS A 178 11.36 -11.38 -5.22
CA LYS A 178 9.96 -11.72 -4.98
C LYS A 178 9.06 -10.52 -5.28
N VAL A 179 7.87 -10.78 -5.81
CA VAL A 179 6.83 -9.76 -6.03
C VAL A 179 5.52 -10.29 -5.49
N THR A 180 4.98 -9.61 -4.47
CA THR A 180 3.74 -9.98 -3.79
C THR A 180 2.71 -8.86 -3.89
N SER A 181 1.49 -9.20 -4.27
CA SER A 181 0.32 -8.33 -4.23
C SER A 181 -0.56 -8.66 -3.04
N LEU A 182 -0.88 -7.66 -2.22
CA LEU A 182 -1.84 -7.79 -1.13
C LEU A 182 -3.19 -7.23 -1.59
N LEU A 183 -4.26 -7.99 -1.41
CA LEU A 183 -5.60 -7.64 -1.85
C LEU A 183 -6.54 -7.53 -0.62
N PRO A 184 -6.37 -6.49 0.22
CA PRO A 184 -7.25 -6.31 1.37
C PRO A 184 -8.62 -5.81 0.94
N GLY A 185 -9.66 -6.24 1.67
CA GLY A 185 -10.99 -5.66 1.61
C GLY A 185 -11.05 -4.27 2.26
N LEU A 186 -12.16 -3.92 2.89
CA LEU A 186 -12.32 -2.63 3.58
C LEU A 186 -11.58 -2.65 4.93
N VAL A 187 -10.56 -1.82 5.04
CA VAL A 187 -9.73 -1.67 6.23
C VAL A 187 -10.05 -0.35 6.91
N ALA A 188 -10.14 -0.33 8.24
CA ALA A 188 -10.33 0.89 9.03
C ALA A 188 -9.13 1.83 8.81
N SER A 189 -9.35 2.91 8.06
CA SER A 189 -8.33 3.87 7.67
C SER A 189 -9.01 5.13 7.14
N ASP A 190 -8.27 6.23 6.98
CA ASP A 190 -8.79 7.46 6.38
C ASP A 190 -9.36 7.25 4.96
N LEU A 191 -8.92 6.21 4.25
CA LEU A 191 -9.49 5.84 2.96
C LEU A 191 -10.97 5.42 3.09
N THR A 192 -11.37 4.95 4.27
CA THR A 192 -12.73 4.53 4.61
C THR A 192 -13.46 5.54 5.48
N ASP A 193 -12.86 6.72 5.72
CA ASP A 193 -13.47 7.78 6.54
C ASP A 193 -14.78 8.32 5.97
N HIS A 194 -14.95 8.24 4.64
CA HIS A 194 -16.24 8.55 3.99
C HIS A 194 -17.38 7.61 4.43
N LEU A 195 -17.06 6.50 5.10
CA LEU A 195 -18.02 5.60 5.72
C LEU A 195 -18.37 6.01 7.16
N LYS A 196 -17.91 7.17 7.65
CA LYS A 196 -18.22 7.67 9.02
C LYS A 196 -19.71 7.93 9.24
N ASP A 197 -20.43 8.29 8.16
CA ASP A 197 -21.87 8.54 8.21
C ASP A 197 -22.71 7.27 8.07
N VAL A 198 -22.05 6.13 7.89
CA VAL A 198 -22.68 4.82 7.83
C VAL A 198 -22.92 4.30 9.26
N ALA A 199 -23.97 3.50 9.45
CA ALA A 199 -24.32 2.94 10.76
C ALA A 199 -23.13 2.29 11.46
N GLN A 200 -23.02 2.44 12.80
CA GLN A 200 -21.92 1.93 13.62
C GLN A 200 -21.63 0.45 13.33
N GLU A 201 -22.67 -0.36 13.15
CA GLU A 201 -22.57 -1.77 12.79
C GLU A 201 -21.75 -2.04 11.52
N GLN A 202 -21.79 -1.15 10.53
CA GLN A 202 -21.00 -1.29 9.30
C GLN A 202 -19.55 -0.87 9.51
N ARG A 203 -19.28 0.09 10.40
CA ARG A 203 -17.92 0.48 10.81
C ARG A 203 -17.23 -0.63 11.58
N ASP A 204 -17.97 -1.33 12.45
CA ASP A 204 -17.47 -2.46 13.25
C ASP A 204 -17.09 -3.67 12.36
N ARG A 205 -17.50 -3.65 11.08
CA ARG A 205 -17.14 -4.68 10.08
C ARG A 205 -15.88 -4.35 9.28
N LEU A 206 -15.30 -3.16 9.46
CA LEU A 206 -14.00 -2.84 8.85
C LEU A 206 -12.89 -3.69 9.47
N MET A 207 -11.99 -4.18 8.64
CA MET A 207 -10.83 -4.92 9.14
C MET A 207 -9.86 -3.99 9.86
N ASP A 208 -9.25 -4.48 10.94
CA ASP A 208 -8.12 -3.81 11.56
C ASP A 208 -6.94 -3.76 10.57
N PRO A 209 -6.21 -2.62 10.44
CA PRO A 209 -4.97 -2.54 9.68
C PRO A 209 -3.93 -3.60 10.00
N VAL A 210 -3.96 -4.16 11.21
CA VAL A 210 -3.10 -5.28 11.64
C VAL A 210 -3.29 -6.51 10.75
N ALA A 211 -4.49 -6.77 10.23
CA ALA A 211 -4.71 -7.88 9.31
C ALA A 211 -3.82 -7.78 8.04
N VAL A 212 -3.60 -6.56 7.53
CA VAL A 212 -2.69 -6.36 6.39
C VAL A 212 -1.22 -6.48 6.81
N ALA A 213 -0.88 -6.06 8.03
CA ALA A 213 0.46 -6.28 8.57
C ALA A 213 0.78 -7.78 8.74
N ASP A 214 -0.23 -8.60 9.08
CA ASP A 214 -0.09 -10.07 9.15
C ASP A 214 0.12 -10.68 7.76
N MET A 215 -0.55 -10.17 6.71
CA MET A 215 -0.27 -10.58 5.33
C MET A 215 1.19 -10.30 4.95
N VAL A 216 1.73 -9.12 5.32
CA VAL A 216 3.15 -8.79 5.11
C VAL A 216 4.06 -9.75 5.85
N SER A 217 3.77 -10.04 7.13
CA SER A 217 4.55 -10.99 7.93
C SER A 217 4.57 -12.37 7.30
N PHE A 218 3.42 -12.86 6.83
CA PHE A 218 3.34 -14.13 6.12
C PHE A 218 4.19 -14.10 4.83
N ALA A 219 4.07 -13.04 4.02
CA ALA A 219 4.85 -12.92 2.78
C ALA A 219 6.36 -12.94 3.04
N LEU A 220 6.81 -12.41 4.18
CA LEU A 220 8.22 -12.38 4.57
C LEU A 220 8.68 -13.71 5.21
N SER A 221 7.79 -14.52 5.76
CA SER A 221 8.11 -15.77 6.45
C SER A 221 8.33 -16.96 5.51
N VAL A 222 7.83 -16.89 4.26
CA VAL A 222 7.98 -18.00 3.33
C VAL A 222 9.44 -18.22 2.91
N PRO A 223 9.85 -19.48 2.64
CA PRO A 223 11.22 -19.79 2.24
C PRO A 223 11.72 -18.98 1.02
N ALA A 224 13.03 -18.88 0.87
CA ALA A 224 13.65 -18.09 -0.20
C ALA A 224 13.20 -18.53 -1.62
N ASN A 225 12.96 -19.83 -1.81
CA ASN A 225 12.53 -20.43 -3.08
C ASN A 225 11.02 -20.38 -3.32
N ALA A 226 10.24 -19.72 -2.46
CA ALA A 226 8.79 -19.55 -2.61
C ALA A 226 8.43 -18.06 -2.61
N CYS A 227 7.43 -17.68 -3.42
CA CYS A 227 6.89 -16.33 -3.47
C CYS A 227 5.36 -16.39 -3.45
N PRO A 228 4.68 -15.88 -2.43
CA PRO A 228 3.23 -15.69 -2.48
C PRO A 228 2.91 -14.56 -3.44
N LEU A 229 2.33 -14.90 -4.60
CA LEU A 229 2.06 -13.93 -5.66
C LEU A 229 0.93 -12.97 -5.27
N GLU A 230 -0.13 -13.52 -4.68
CA GLU A 230 -1.31 -12.76 -4.24
C GLU A 230 -1.79 -13.30 -2.90
N LEU A 231 -2.05 -12.38 -1.98
CA LEU A 231 -2.70 -12.67 -0.70
C LEU A 231 -3.96 -11.81 -0.60
N ALA A 232 -5.10 -12.45 -0.45
CA ALA A 232 -6.39 -11.77 -0.31
C ALA A 232 -6.96 -12.00 1.08
N VAL A 233 -7.36 -10.92 1.75
CA VAL A 233 -8.11 -10.95 3.01
C VAL A 233 -9.31 -10.03 2.90
N ILE A 234 -10.51 -10.61 2.96
CA ILE A 234 -11.76 -9.91 2.71
C ILE A 234 -12.59 -9.92 4.00
N ASN A 235 -13.31 -8.83 4.22
CA ASN A 235 -14.20 -8.70 5.38
C ASN A 235 -15.22 -9.83 5.42
N GLN A 236 -15.34 -10.51 6.57
CA GLN A 236 -16.25 -11.64 6.73
C GLN A 236 -17.73 -11.25 6.59
N LEU A 237 -18.10 -10.04 7.03
CA LEU A 237 -19.50 -9.62 7.17
C LEU A 237 -19.88 -8.40 6.32
N THR A 238 -19.01 -7.90 5.42
CA THR A 238 -19.38 -6.77 4.56
C THR A 238 -20.10 -7.26 3.31
N THR A 239 -21.18 -6.56 2.98
CA THR A 239 -21.91 -6.79 1.74
C THR A 239 -21.39 -5.86 0.66
N TRP A 240 -20.33 -6.24 -0.06
CA TRP A 240 -19.89 -5.53 -1.27
C TRP A 240 -20.96 -5.45 -2.37
N THR A 241 -22.00 -6.29 -2.28
CA THR A 241 -23.06 -6.43 -3.27
C THR A 241 -24.24 -5.46 -3.08
N LYS A 242 -24.35 -4.79 -1.92
CA LYS A 242 -25.38 -3.75 -1.75
C LYS A 242 -24.76 -2.39 -2.03
N PRO A 243 -25.35 -1.55 -2.89
CA PRO A 243 -24.89 -0.17 -3.05
C PRO A 243 -24.93 0.52 -1.68
N VAL A 244 -23.78 0.98 -1.20
CA VAL A 244 -23.63 1.69 0.08
C VAL A 244 -24.29 3.08 0.01
N ILE A 245 -24.75 3.50 -1.15
CA ILE A 245 -25.37 4.80 -1.41
C ILE A 245 -26.75 4.58 -1.99
N ASP A 246 -27.77 4.99 -1.25
CA ASP A 246 -29.13 5.13 -1.80
C ASP A 246 -29.15 6.35 -2.74
N TYR A 247 -29.14 6.05 -4.04
CA TYR A 247 -29.08 7.05 -5.12
C TYR A 247 -30.25 8.04 -5.13
N LYS A 248 -31.31 7.79 -4.39
CA LYS A 248 -32.44 8.71 -4.29
C LYS A 248 -32.13 9.99 -3.51
N GLN A 249 -31.11 9.98 -2.64
CA GLN A 249 -30.75 11.15 -1.83
C GLN A 249 -29.73 12.10 -2.49
N THR A 250 -29.01 11.66 -3.52
CA THR A 250 -27.99 12.48 -4.19
C THR A 250 -28.53 13.30 -5.39
N GLN A 251 -29.77 13.10 -5.78
CA GLN A 251 -30.40 13.91 -6.85
C GLN A 251 -31.23 15.09 -6.33
N ALA A 252 -31.26 15.32 -5.03
CA ALA A 252 -32.05 16.38 -4.38
C ALA A 252 -31.19 17.53 -3.80
N LYS A 253 -30.04 17.83 -4.43
CA LYS A 253 -29.32 19.07 -4.17
C LYS A 253 -28.76 19.64 -5.46
#